data_92b3d24376e82777f6bbeef276075fc6
#
_entry.id   92b3d24376e82777f6bbeef276075fc6
#
_cell.length_a   1.000
_cell.length_b   1.000
_cell.length_c   1.000
_cell.angle_alpha   90.00
_cell.angle_beta   90.00
_cell.angle_gamma   90.00
#
_symmetry.space_group_name_H-M   'P 1'
#
loop_
_entity.id
_entity.type
_entity.pdbx_description
1 polymer ?
#
loop_
_entity_poly.entity_id
_entity_poly.type
_entity_poly.pdbx_seq_one_letter_code
_entity_poly.pdbx_strand_id
1 'polypeptide(L)'
;VAASGNGGTCGPGAGATASGAGAARRRGRWLRYTGLGAAVVLATAAGAGWAVYEKLDANITSDDDTAAELARYERERPTALVRDAQNILLIGSDSRSGDGNRKYGRDLGTERSDTTILLHLAANRRSATAVSLPRDLMVDIPGCRGRDGARTRPVFSMFNRAFQEGGPACTIRTVEKLTGVRVGHHMVVDFHGFEDMVEAVDGVEVCLKEPIDDPAAKLRLPAGKVRLDGEQALGYVRARKTIGDGSDTDRMDRQQRFLGALVNKVRSNDVLLNPAKLYPVLDAATSALTTDPGLANLRGLYDLVRGMRDIPVERVQFLTVPRESYAHDANRDQLVEPAAGKLFQRLRKDAPLEVAKELPEKEPGELPAESGTEQTEQSGTGSVGSEEEYDGSYDFERYRPKESPAPTFRGNTAAEDVCG
;
A
#
# COMPACT_ATOMS: atom_id res chain seq x y z
N VAL A 1 -89.26 25.97 60.56
CA VAL A 1 -90.46 25.45 59.89
C VAL A 1 -90.01 24.39 58.90
N ALA A 2 -90.15 23.15 59.33
CA ALA A 2 -90.93 22.09 58.69
C ALA A 2 -90.43 21.75 57.23
N ALA A 3 -90.32 20.59 56.80
CA ALA A 3 -90.63 19.24 57.14
C ALA A 3 -90.12 18.35 56.05
N SER A 4 -89.80 17.10 56.38
CA SER A 4 -90.22 15.84 55.82
C SER A 4 -90.12 15.65 54.31
N GLY A 5 -89.68 14.62 53.79
CA GLY A 5 -89.78 13.22 54.06
C GLY A 5 -89.43 12.34 52.87
N ASN A 6 -89.19 11.11 53.19
CA ASN A 6 -89.33 9.90 52.36
C ASN A 6 -88.55 9.77 51.04
N GLY A 7 -87.68 8.83 50.86
CA GLY A 7 -87.98 7.35 50.95
C GLY A 7 -88.05 6.77 49.56
N GLY A 8 -87.10 5.90 49.19
CA GLY A 8 -87.17 5.18 47.91
C GLY A 8 -85.99 4.28 47.66
N THR A 9 -86.14 3.05 48.01
CA THR A 9 -85.31 1.85 47.79
C THR A 9 -85.18 1.42 46.32
N CYS A 10 -84.16 0.57 46.07
CA CYS A 10 -83.98 -0.38 44.95
C CYS A 10 -83.14 0.15 43.82
N GLY A 11 -82.16 -0.50 43.35
CA GLY A 11 -81.73 -1.86 43.21
C GLY A 11 -80.44 -1.90 42.33
N PRO A 12 -79.64 -2.93 42.34
CA PRO A 12 -78.32 -2.94 41.67
C PRO A 12 -78.45 -3.23 40.17
N GLY A 13 -78.07 -2.26 39.37
CA GLY A 13 -77.91 -2.42 37.92
C GLY A 13 -76.48 -2.93 37.58
N ALA A 14 -76.41 -4.18 37.18
CA ALA A 14 -75.25 -4.80 36.60
C ALA A 14 -74.98 -4.14 35.25
N GLY A 15 -73.96 -3.29 35.20
CA GLY A 15 -73.37 -2.69 33.96
C GLY A 15 -72.14 -3.44 33.50
N ALA A 16 -72.25 -4.15 32.43
CA ALA A 16 -71.27 -5.04 31.79
C ALA A 16 -69.95 -4.37 31.47
N THR A 17 -68.86 -4.86 32.07
CA THR A 17 -67.45 -4.66 31.60
C THR A 17 -67.15 -5.60 30.43
N ALA A 18 -67.44 -5.18 29.22
CA ALA A 18 -67.03 -5.88 28.01
C ALA A 18 -66.42 -4.89 27.00
N SER A 19 -65.18 -4.50 27.19
CA SER A 19 -64.42 -3.77 26.16
C SER A 19 -62.88 -3.80 26.35
N GLY A 20 -62.26 -4.79 27.04
CA GLY A 20 -60.81 -4.88 27.22
C GLY A 20 -60.09 -5.91 26.34
N ALA A 21 -60.82 -6.94 25.84
CA ALA A 21 -60.19 -8.10 25.18
C ALA A 21 -59.83 -7.89 23.68
N GLY A 22 -60.47 -6.94 23.01
CA GLY A 22 -60.26 -6.68 21.58
C GLY A 22 -59.00 -5.87 21.27
N ALA A 23 -58.64 -4.92 22.14
CA ALA A 23 -57.46 -4.04 21.93
C ALA A 23 -56.12 -4.77 22.16
N ALA A 24 -56.06 -5.68 23.14
CA ALA A 24 -54.87 -6.46 23.43
C ALA A 24 -54.55 -7.49 22.30
N ARG A 25 -55.60 -8.11 21.73
CA ARG A 25 -55.43 -9.03 20.58
C ARG A 25 -55.00 -8.30 19.30
N ARG A 26 -55.45 -7.08 19.02
CA ARG A 26 -55.03 -6.28 17.88
C ARG A 26 -53.55 -5.83 18.03
N ARG A 27 -53.12 -5.37 19.22
CA ARG A 27 -51.70 -5.01 19.49
C ARG A 27 -50.76 -6.21 19.31
N GLY A 28 -51.14 -7.42 19.77
CA GLY A 28 -50.34 -8.62 19.59
C GLY A 28 -50.21 -9.07 18.11
N ARG A 29 -51.21 -8.83 17.28
CA ARG A 29 -51.15 -9.07 15.83
C ARG A 29 -50.26 -8.05 15.11
N TRP A 30 -50.36 -6.78 15.44
CA TRP A 30 -49.50 -5.73 14.89
C TRP A 30 -48.03 -5.97 15.22
N LEU A 31 -47.70 -6.31 16.47
CA LEU A 31 -46.33 -6.68 16.88
C LEU A 31 -45.80 -7.90 16.15
N ARG A 32 -46.65 -8.88 15.82
CA ARG A 32 -46.24 -10.05 15.00
C ARG A 32 -45.98 -9.66 13.54
N TYR A 33 -46.81 -8.81 12.94
CA TYR A 33 -46.60 -8.35 11.56
C TYR A 33 -45.43 -7.38 11.44
N THR A 34 -45.20 -6.51 12.40
CA THR A 34 -44.01 -5.65 12.43
C THR A 34 -42.74 -6.47 12.66
N GLY A 35 -42.78 -7.48 13.55
CA GLY A 35 -41.66 -8.41 13.76
C GLY A 35 -41.34 -9.24 12.49
N LEU A 36 -42.40 -9.77 11.81
CA LEU A 36 -42.20 -10.48 10.55
C LEU A 36 -41.67 -9.57 9.45
N GLY A 37 -42.20 -8.33 9.33
CA GLY A 37 -41.71 -7.34 8.38
C GLY A 37 -40.26 -6.98 8.62
N ALA A 38 -39.87 -6.75 9.87
CA ALA A 38 -38.46 -6.48 10.23
C ALA A 38 -37.54 -7.69 9.92
N ALA A 39 -38.01 -8.93 10.20
CA ALA A 39 -37.26 -10.14 9.87
C ALA A 39 -37.06 -10.31 8.36
N VAL A 40 -38.08 -10.04 7.54
CA VAL A 40 -37.97 -10.07 6.07
C VAL A 40 -37.00 -9.00 5.57
N VAL A 41 -37.05 -7.77 6.09
CA VAL A 41 -36.13 -6.70 5.73
C VAL A 41 -34.69 -7.07 6.09
N LEU A 42 -34.47 -7.63 7.29
CA LEU A 42 -33.15 -8.09 7.71
C LEU A 42 -32.64 -9.27 6.85
N ALA A 43 -33.51 -10.22 6.52
CA ALA A 43 -33.15 -11.35 5.66
C ALA A 43 -32.81 -10.91 4.23
N THR A 44 -33.56 -9.96 3.66
CA THR A 44 -33.25 -9.40 2.33
C THR A 44 -31.97 -8.56 2.34
N ALA A 45 -31.75 -7.75 3.38
CA ALA A 45 -30.52 -6.99 3.53
C ALA A 45 -29.30 -7.91 3.71
N ALA A 46 -29.41 -8.99 4.50
CA ALA A 46 -28.37 -9.98 4.66
C ALA A 46 -28.08 -10.73 3.34
N GLY A 47 -29.13 -11.13 2.61
CA GLY A 47 -28.99 -11.77 1.29
C GLY A 47 -28.34 -10.86 0.24
N ALA A 48 -28.74 -9.58 0.21
CA ALA A 48 -28.12 -8.60 -0.67
C ALA A 48 -26.65 -8.34 -0.30
N GLY A 49 -26.34 -8.21 1.00
CA GLY A 49 -24.98 -8.07 1.49
C GLY A 49 -24.09 -9.26 1.14
N TRP A 50 -24.64 -10.48 1.26
CA TRP A 50 -23.94 -11.70 0.86
C TRP A 50 -23.66 -11.74 -0.64
N ALA A 51 -24.63 -11.39 -1.49
CA ALA A 51 -24.45 -11.35 -2.94
C ALA A 51 -23.39 -10.32 -3.38
N VAL A 52 -23.33 -9.16 -2.72
CA VAL A 52 -22.28 -8.15 -2.93
C VAL A 52 -20.92 -8.70 -2.52
N TYR A 53 -20.83 -9.34 -1.35
CA TYR A 53 -19.60 -9.97 -0.87
C TYR A 53 -19.08 -11.01 -1.87
N GLU A 54 -19.91 -11.96 -2.29
CA GLU A 54 -19.57 -13.00 -3.25
C GLU A 54 -19.08 -12.41 -4.59
N LYS A 55 -19.77 -11.37 -5.08
CA LYS A 55 -19.36 -10.69 -6.31
C LYS A 55 -17.98 -10.06 -6.19
N LEU A 56 -17.74 -9.30 -5.12
CA LEU A 56 -16.45 -8.63 -4.91
C LEU A 56 -15.31 -9.62 -4.68
N ASP A 57 -15.57 -10.73 -3.98
CA ASP A 57 -14.61 -11.79 -3.76
C ASP A 57 -14.23 -12.51 -5.07
N ALA A 58 -15.24 -12.80 -5.90
CA ALA A 58 -15.07 -13.45 -7.20
C ALA A 58 -14.38 -12.57 -8.27
N ASN A 59 -14.35 -11.24 -8.09
CA ASN A 59 -13.65 -10.34 -9.00
C ASN A 59 -12.13 -10.46 -8.90
N ILE A 60 -11.59 -10.84 -7.72
CA ILE A 60 -10.15 -10.85 -7.47
C ILE A 60 -9.51 -12.03 -8.19
N THR A 61 -8.54 -11.74 -9.04
CA THR A 61 -7.79 -12.77 -9.75
C THR A 61 -6.65 -13.31 -8.89
N SER A 62 -6.65 -14.63 -8.62
CA SER A 62 -5.55 -15.32 -7.92
C SER A 62 -4.43 -15.70 -8.87
N ASP A 63 -3.19 -15.37 -8.54
CA ASP A 63 -1.97 -15.78 -9.25
C ASP A 63 -1.35 -17.02 -8.59
N ASP A 64 -2.03 -18.15 -8.75
CA ASP A 64 -1.59 -19.43 -8.20
C ASP A 64 -0.29 -19.93 -8.86
N ASP A 65 -0.06 -19.60 -10.12
CA ASP A 65 1.13 -19.99 -10.88
C ASP A 65 2.40 -19.36 -10.28
N THR A 66 2.35 -18.06 -9.95
CA THR A 66 3.44 -17.36 -9.26
C THR A 66 3.69 -17.99 -7.89
N ALA A 67 2.64 -18.28 -7.11
CA ALA A 67 2.78 -18.90 -5.80
C ALA A 67 3.43 -20.29 -5.90
N ALA A 68 2.99 -21.12 -6.86
CA ALA A 68 3.55 -22.44 -7.13
C ALA A 68 5.02 -22.38 -7.58
N GLU A 69 5.38 -21.40 -8.42
CA GLU A 69 6.76 -21.22 -8.84
C GLU A 69 7.67 -20.76 -7.70
N LEU A 70 7.23 -19.79 -6.89
CA LEU A 70 7.98 -19.32 -5.71
C LEU A 70 8.20 -20.43 -4.68
N ALA A 71 7.24 -21.33 -4.49
CA ALA A 71 7.35 -22.47 -3.58
C ALA A 71 8.51 -23.41 -3.95
N ARG A 72 8.85 -23.52 -5.24
CA ARG A 72 9.99 -24.34 -5.74
C ARG A 72 11.33 -23.78 -5.32
N TYR A 73 11.40 -22.47 -5.07
CA TYR A 73 12.62 -21.75 -4.71
C TYR A 73 12.62 -21.30 -3.25
N GLU A 74 11.73 -21.82 -2.42
CA GLU A 74 11.56 -21.40 -1.03
C GLU A 74 12.88 -21.39 -0.23
N ARG A 75 13.77 -22.32 -0.49
CA ARG A 75 15.09 -22.43 0.17
C ARG A 75 16.08 -21.32 -0.24
N GLU A 76 15.86 -20.70 -1.40
CA GLU A 76 16.71 -19.63 -1.95
C GLU A 76 16.21 -18.24 -1.52
N ARG A 77 14.95 -18.15 -1.10
CA ARG A 77 14.31 -16.89 -0.74
C ARG A 77 14.81 -16.39 0.63
N PRO A 78 14.97 -15.08 0.82
CA PRO A 78 15.40 -14.53 2.10
C PRO A 78 14.38 -14.84 3.22
N THR A 79 14.88 -14.98 4.44
CA THR A 79 14.02 -15.14 5.62
C THR A 79 13.50 -13.78 6.07
N ALA A 80 12.20 -13.67 6.39
CA ALA A 80 11.64 -12.49 7.01
C ALA A 80 12.20 -12.32 8.41
N LEU A 81 12.90 -11.21 8.67
CA LEU A 81 13.53 -10.97 9.99
C LEU A 81 12.50 -10.49 11.03
N VAL A 82 11.45 -9.80 10.58
CA VAL A 82 10.38 -9.28 11.44
C VAL A 82 9.05 -9.82 10.93
N ARG A 83 8.39 -10.65 11.77
CA ARG A 83 7.20 -11.43 11.35
C ARG A 83 6.01 -10.58 10.97
N ASP A 84 5.75 -9.50 11.72
CA ASP A 84 4.55 -8.69 11.56
C ASP A 84 4.73 -7.56 10.52
N ALA A 85 5.96 -7.34 10.05
CA ALA A 85 6.22 -6.46 8.92
C ALA A 85 5.75 -7.14 7.62
N GLN A 86 5.12 -6.37 6.73
CA GLN A 86 4.66 -6.88 5.44
C GLN A 86 5.39 -6.19 4.30
N ASN A 87 5.87 -6.98 3.35
CA ASN A 87 6.47 -6.48 2.12
C ASN A 87 5.64 -6.94 0.95
N ILE A 88 5.08 -5.98 0.21
CA ILE A 88 4.17 -6.20 -0.90
C ILE A 88 4.82 -5.63 -2.16
N LEU A 89 4.95 -6.44 -3.20
CA LEU A 89 5.46 -5.97 -4.48
C LEU A 89 4.30 -5.53 -5.37
N LEU A 90 4.22 -4.25 -5.64
CA LEU A 90 3.25 -3.67 -6.57
C LEU A 90 3.89 -3.60 -7.95
N ILE A 91 3.23 -4.20 -8.95
CA ILE A 91 3.72 -4.29 -10.33
C ILE A 91 2.69 -3.66 -11.26
N GLY A 92 3.07 -2.57 -11.92
CA GLY A 92 2.31 -2.00 -13.04
C GLY A 92 2.71 -2.70 -14.33
N SER A 93 1.79 -3.42 -14.94
CA SER A 93 2.01 -4.17 -16.19
C SER A 93 1.47 -3.39 -17.39
N ASP A 94 2.24 -3.38 -18.49
CA ASP A 94 1.77 -2.92 -19.79
C ASP A 94 1.08 -4.05 -20.60
N SER A 95 0.58 -5.07 -19.90
CA SER A 95 -0.18 -6.16 -20.52
C SER A 95 -1.32 -5.59 -21.35
N ARG A 96 -1.43 -6.10 -22.57
CA ARG A 96 -2.51 -5.76 -23.51
C ARG A 96 -3.48 -6.93 -23.70
N SER A 97 -3.32 -7.95 -22.86
CA SER A 97 -4.24 -9.07 -22.79
C SER A 97 -5.57 -8.62 -22.16
N GLY A 98 -6.65 -9.27 -22.55
CA GLY A 98 -8.01 -8.93 -22.11
C GLY A 98 -8.70 -7.85 -22.96
N ASP A 99 -10.05 -7.83 -22.89
CA ASP A 99 -10.87 -6.98 -23.75
C ASP A 99 -10.69 -5.47 -23.46
N GLY A 100 -10.50 -5.08 -22.20
CA GLY A 100 -10.30 -3.68 -21.79
C GLY A 100 -8.97 -3.09 -22.25
N ASN A 101 -7.95 -3.91 -22.42
CA ASN A 101 -6.60 -3.45 -22.77
C ASN A 101 -6.35 -3.30 -24.28
N ARG A 102 -7.26 -3.74 -25.14
CA ARG A 102 -7.11 -3.65 -26.62
C ARG A 102 -6.95 -2.21 -27.13
N LYS A 103 -7.49 -1.21 -26.43
CA LYS A 103 -7.36 0.21 -26.76
C LYS A 103 -5.92 0.74 -26.69
N TYR A 104 -5.03 0.07 -25.95
CA TYR A 104 -3.62 0.44 -25.80
C TYR A 104 -2.70 -0.20 -26.83
N GLY A 105 -3.22 -1.01 -27.73
CA GLY A 105 -2.50 -1.62 -28.86
C GLY A 105 -2.67 -3.14 -28.92
N ARG A 106 -1.97 -3.75 -29.87
CA ARG A 106 -2.00 -5.22 -30.04
C ARG A 106 -1.19 -5.90 -28.95
N ASP A 107 -1.73 -6.98 -28.41
CA ASP A 107 -0.96 -7.91 -27.58
C ASP A 107 0.06 -8.65 -28.48
N LEU A 108 1.33 -8.40 -28.23
CA LEU A 108 2.45 -9.06 -28.93
C LEU A 108 3.07 -10.16 -28.06
N GLY A 109 2.44 -10.51 -26.94
CA GLY A 109 2.97 -11.47 -25.98
C GLY A 109 4.22 -10.99 -25.22
N THR A 110 4.57 -9.70 -25.35
CA THR A 110 5.71 -9.08 -24.66
C THR A 110 5.21 -8.15 -23.57
N GLU A 111 4.79 -8.71 -22.47
CA GLU A 111 4.40 -7.92 -21.30
C GLU A 111 5.64 -7.40 -20.59
N ARG A 112 5.61 -6.12 -20.19
CA ARG A 112 6.67 -5.47 -19.43
C ARG A 112 6.12 -4.89 -18.16
N SER A 113 6.93 -4.86 -17.12
CA SER A 113 6.66 -4.04 -15.96
C SER A 113 7.27 -2.67 -16.18
N ASP A 114 6.43 -1.64 -16.29
CA ASP A 114 6.88 -0.25 -16.41
C ASP A 114 7.04 0.43 -15.05
N THR A 115 6.40 -0.11 -14.01
CA THR A 115 6.44 0.39 -12.64
C THR A 115 6.54 -0.79 -11.68
N THR A 116 7.53 -0.76 -10.79
CA THR A 116 7.66 -1.72 -9.71
C THR A 116 7.95 -0.99 -8.41
N ILE A 117 7.12 -1.23 -7.40
CA ILE A 117 7.22 -0.59 -6.09
C ILE A 117 7.23 -1.67 -5.02
N LEU A 118 8.26 -1.67 -4.17
CA LEU A 118 8.29 -2.47 -2.96
C LEU A 118 7.67 -1.67 -1.82
N LEU A 119 6.44 -2.03 -1.43
CA LEU A 119 5.74 -1.44 -0.30
C LEU A 119 6.08 -2.22 0.97
N HIS A 120 6.70 -1.53 1.91
CA HIS A 120 6.99 -2.03 3.25
C HIS A 120 6.00 -1.43 4.25
N LEU A 121 5.25 -2.27 4.94
CA LEU A 121 4.39 -1.89 6.06
C LEU A 121 5.06 -2.30 7.35
N ALA A 122 5.37 -1.34 8.21
CA ALA A 122 6.01 -1.60 9.49
C ALA A 122 5.17 -2.52 10.37
N ALA A 123 5.81 -3.37 11.15
CA ALA A 123 5.17 -4.33 12.05
C ALA A 123 4.19 -3.65 13.03
N ASN A 124 4.56 -2.46 13.50
CA ASN A 124 3.73 -1.66 14.41
C ASN A 124 2.58 -0.92 13.72
N ARG A 125 2.43 -1.03 12.40
CA ARG A 125 1.42 -0.33 11.57
C ARG A 125 1.42 1.19 11.75
N ARG A 126 2.57 1.79 12.02
CA ARG A 126 2.72 3.26 12.20
C ARG A 126 3.39 3.96 11.03
N SER A 127 3.94 3.21 10.09
CA SER A 127 4.55 3.75 8.87
C SER A 127 4.40 2.79 7.71
N ALA A 128 4.40 3.37 6.52
CA ALA A 128 4.45 2.65 5.24
C ALA A 128 5.52 3.32 4.37
N THR A 129 6.37 2.51 3.75
CA THR A 129 7.42 3.00 2.86
C THR A 129 7.31 2.32 1.51
N ALA A 130 7.07 3.11 0.48
CA ALA A 130 6.98 2.68 -0.91
C ALA A 130 8.29 3.00 -1.64
N VAL A 131 9.04 1.97 -1.99
CA VAL A 131 10.33 2.09 -2.69
C VAL A 131 10.16 1.77 -4.16
N SER A 132 10.30 2.77 -5.02
CA SER A 132 10.29 2.61 -6.47
C SER A 132 11.60 1.98 -6.95
N LEU A 133 11.49 0.91 -7.73
CA LEU A 133 12.61 0.24 -8.41
C LEU A 133 12.58 0.62 -9.89
N PRO A 134 13.62 1.33 -10.40
CA PRO A 134 13.67 1.74 -11.80
C PRO A 134 13.66 0.52 -12.73
N ARG A 135 12.85 0.57 -13.78
CA ARG A 135 12.76 -0.52 -14.77
C ARG A 135 14.07 -0.75 -15.53
N ASP A 136 14.87 0.32 -15.69
CA ASP A 136 16.14 0.32 -16.42
C ASP A 136 17.35 0.08 -15.50
N LEU A 137 17.11 -0.24 -14.20
CA LEU A 137 18.14 -0.59 -13.22
C LEU A 137 18.85 -1.89 -13.65
N MET A 138 20.16 -1.86 -13.75
CA MET A 138 20.99 -3.02 -14.08
C MET A 138 21.12 -3.92 -12.87
N VAL A 139 20.65 -5.16 -12.99
CA VAL A 139 20.55 -6.15 -11.90
C VAL A 139 20.87 -7.56 -12.37
N ASP A 140 21.25 -8.40 -11.42
CA ASP A 140 21.38 -9.84 -11.62
C ASP A 140 20.02 -10.54 -11.55
N ILE A 141 19.45 -10.87 -12.68
CA ILE A 141 18.21 -11.66 -12.80
C ILE A 141 18.57 -13.13 -12.58
N PRO A 142 17.95 -13.84 -11.63
CA PRO A 142 18.16 -15.27 -11.45
C PRO A 142 17.59 -16.05 -12.63
N GLY A 143 18.01 -17.30 -12.81
CA GLY A 143 17.36 -18.18 -13.78
C GLY A 143 15.90 -18.40 -13.37
N CYS A 144 14.98 -18.09 -14.27
CA CYS A 144 13.55 -18.14 -14.06
C CYS A 144 12.89 -19.22 -14.94
N ARG A 145 11.61 -19.49 -14.70
CA ARG A 145 10.78 -20.30 -15.57
C ARG A 145 9.87 -19.38 -16.38
N GLY A 146 9.98 -19.45 -17.69
CA GLY A 146 9.11 -18.71 -18.60
C GLY A 146 7.68 -19.27 -18.61
N ARG A 147 6.77 -18.51 -19.20
CA ARG A 147 5.36 -18.94 -19.38
C ARG A 147 5.23 -20.21 -20.22
N ASP A 148 6.18 -20.46 -21.13
CA ASP A 148 6.30 -21.68 -21.92
C ASP A 148 6.83 -22.88 -21.12
N GLY A 149 7.14 -22.68 -19.85
CA GLY A 149 7.74 -23.69 -18.98
C GLY A 149 9.25 -23.87 -19.14
N ALA A 150 9.89 -23.20 -20.12
CA ALA A 150 11.33 -23.23 -20.31
C ALA A 150 12.06 -22.50 -19.16
N ARG A 151 13.27 -22.96 -18.83
CA ARG A 151 14.13 -22.28 -17.84
C ARG A 151 15.09 -21.34 -18.55
N THR A 152 15.11 -20.08 -18.11
CA THR A 152 16.11 -19.11 -18.52
C THR A 152 17.40 -19.28 -17.72
N ARG A 153 18.51 -18.79 -18.26
CA ARG A 153 19.79 -18.73 -17.52
C ARG A 153 19.85 -17.42 -16.73
N PRO A 154 20.57 -17.39 -15.59
CA PRO A 154 20.86 -16.13 -14.92
C PRO A 154 21.51 -15.14 -15.88
N VAL A 155 21.11 -13.87 -15.80
CA VAL A 155 21.62 -12.81 -16.69
C VAL A 155 21.70 -11.49 -15.94
N PHE A 156 22.78 -10.73 -16.18
CA PHE A 156 22.87 -9.34 -15.77
C PHE A 156 22.21 -8.46 -16.83
N SER A 157 21.10 -7.80 -16.48
CA SER A 157 20.29 -7.04 -17.44
C SER A 157 19.42 -6.01 -16.71
N MET A 158 18.64 -5.24 -17.50
CA MET A 158 17.64 -4.32 -16.97
C MET A 158 16.59 -5.07 -16.14
N PHE A 159 16.18 -4.47 -15.04
CA PHE A 159 15.23 -5.03 -14.08
C PHE A 159 13.89 -5.46 -14.73
N ASN A 160 13.34 -4.66 -15.65
CA ASN A 160 12.07 -4.96 -16.32
C ASN A 160 12.11 -6.25 -17.15
N ARG A 161 13.29 -6.73 -17.50
CA ARG A 161 13.46 -8.01 -18.20
C ARG A 161 13.04 -9.20 -17.32
N ALA A 162 13.14 -9.09 -16.00
CA ALA A 162 12.68 -10.15 -15.10
C ALA A 162 11.19 -10.47 -15.31
N PHE A 163 10.36 -9.44 -15.50
CA PHE A 163 8.94 -9.64 -15.78
C PHE A 163 8.69 -10.29 -17.14
N GLN A 164 9.47 -9.94 -18.15
CA GLN A 164 9.39 -10.58 -19.48
C GLN A 164 9.81 -12.06 -19.45
N GLU A 165 10.85 -12.38 -18.68
CA GLU A 165 11.42 -13.74 -18.60
C GLU A 165 10.49 -14.72 -17.87
N GLY A 166 9.83 -14.28 -16.77
CA GLY A 166 9.05 -15.20 -15.95
C GLY A 166 7.99 -14.52 -15.08
N GLY A 167 7.46 -13.37 -15.55
CA GLY A 167 6.34 -12.69 -14.91
C GLY A 167 6.61 -12.25 -13.46
N PRO A 168 5.56 -12.21 -12.63
CA PRO A 168 5.67 -11.80 -11.23
C PRO A 168 6.65 -12.64 -10.42
N ALA A 169 6.69 -13.96 -10.63
CA ALA A 169 7.58 -14.86 -9.89
C ALA A 169 9.07 -14.52 -10.09
N CYS A 170 9.47 -14.26 -11.34
CA CYS A 170 10.84 -13.88 -11.67
C CYS A 170 11.18 -12.49 -11.11
N THR A 171 10.24 -11.53 -11.20
CA THR A 171 10.39 -10.20 -10.66
C THR A 171 10.58 -10.24 -9.14
N ILE A 172 9.75 -11.00 -8.43
CA ILE A 172 9.88 -11.20 -6.97
C ILE A 172 11.24 -11.76 -6.62
N ARG A 173 11.69 -12.85 -7.26
CA ARG A 173 13.00 -13.45 -7.01
C ARG A 173 14.15 -12.49 -7.30
N THR A 174 14.02 -11.64 -8.32
CA THR A 174 15.00 -10.61 -8.64
C THR A 174 15.05 -9.54 -7.55
N VAL A 175 13.89 -9.05 -7.08
CA VAL A 175 13.80 -8.10 -5.96
C VAL A 175 14.38 -8.69 -4.68
N GLU A 176 14.02 -9.91 -4.34
CA GLU A 176 14.53 -10.60 -3.15
C GLU A 176 16.06 -10.79 -3.21
N LYS A 177 16.59 -11.16 -4.37
CA LYS A 177 18.04 -11.27 -4.57
C LYS A 177 18.76 -9.93 -4.44
N LEU A 178 18.17 -8.86 -5.02
CA LEU A 178 18.74 -7.51 -5.00
C LEU A 178 18.75 -6.90 -3.60
N THR A 179 17.64 -7.05 -2.87
CA THR A 179 17.39 -6.32 -1.62
C THR A 179 17.64 -7.14 -0.37
N GLY A 180 17.59 -8.48 -0.48
CA GLY A 180 17.51 -9.39 0.66
C GLY A 180 16.22 -9.25 1.49
N VAL A 181 15.22 -8.51 0.99
CA VAL A 181 13.91 -8.35 1.63
C VAL A 181 12.97 -9.45 1.15
N ARG A 182 12.38 -10.20 2.07
CA ARG A 182 11.36 -11.20 1.75
C ARG A 182 10.09 -10.51 1.26
N VAL A 183 9.63 -10.81 0.06
CA VAL A 183 8.34 -10.37 -0.47
C VAL A 183 7.26 -11.34 -0.02
N GLY A 184 6.32 -10.88 0.82
CA GLY A 184 5.23 -11.71 1.35
C GLY A 184 4.04 -11.79 0.39
N HIS A 185 3.74 -10.67 -0.27
CA HIS A 185 2.60 -10.53 -1.16
C HIS A 185 2.99 -9.81 -2.45
N HIS A 186 2.21 -10.00 -3.50
CA HIS A 186 2.33 -9.19 -4.72
C HIS A 186 0.97 -8.79 -5.26
N MET A 187 0.94 -7.69 -5.99
CA MET A 187 -0.23 -7.19 -6.71
C MET A 187 0.20 -6.72 -8.08
N VAL A 188 -0.48 -7.19 -9.10
CA VAL A 188 -0.30 -6.75 -10.48
C VAL A 188 -1.53 -5.96 -10.90
N VAL A 189 -1.31 -4.77 -11.46
CA VAL A 189 -2.34 -3.89 -11.99
C VAL A 189 -1.99 -3.57 -13.43
N ASP A 190 -2.92 -3.76 -14.36
CA ASP A 190 -2.77 -3.35 -15.74
C ASP A 190 -3.31 -1.92 -15.98
N PHE A 191 -3.19 -1.45 -17.21
CA PHE A 191 -3.62 -0.08 -17.55
C PHE A 191 -5.12 0.13 -17.41
N HIS A 192 -5.93 -0.85 -17.79
CA HIS A 192 -7.38 -0.77 -17.67
C HIS A 192 -7.81 -0.72 -16.22
N GLY A 193 -7.30 -1.63 -15.40
CA GLY A 193 -7.58 -1.64 -13.97
C GLY A 193 -7.12 -0.37 -13.25
N PHE A 194 -6.00 0.23 -13.68
CA PHE A 194 -5.56 1.52 -13.16
C PHE A 194 -6.55 2.64 -13.49
N GLU A 195 -7.01 2.75 -14.75
CA GLU A 195 -8.00 3.73 -15.15
C GLU A 195 -9.32 3.56 -14.37
N ASP A 196 -9.82 2.33 -14.27
CA ASP A 196 -11.06 2.04 -13.57
C ASP A 196 -11.00 2.40 -12.07
N MET A 197 -9.85 2.16 -11.42
CA MET A 197 -9.66 2.57 -10.03
C MET A 197 -9.69 4.09 -9.86
N VAL A 198 -9.10 4.84 -10.79
CA VAL A 198 -9.11 6.31 -10.76
C VAL A 198 -10.52 6.85 -11.01
N GLU A 199 -11.24 6.30 -11.96
CA GLU A 199 -12.64 6.67 -12.24
C GLU A 199 -13.54 6.38 -11.03
N ALA A 200 -13.36 5.24 -10.40
CA ALA A 200 -14.18 4.83 -9.26
C ALA A 200 -14.08 5.77 -8.06
N VAL A 201 -12.91 6.43 -7.87
CA VAL A 201 -12.73 7.45 -6.82
C VAL A 201 -13.17 8.85 -7.27
N ASP A 202 -13.82 9.00 -8.43
CA ASP A 202 -14.21 10.29 -9.01
C ASP A 202 -12.97 11.18 -9.32
N GLY A 203 -11.93 10.56 -9.89
CA GLY A 203 -10.68 11.21 -10.27
C GLY A 203 -9.76 11.59 -9.12
N VAL A 204 -8.52 11.92 -9.45
CA VAL A 204 -7.47 12.31 -8.51
C VAL A 204 -7.02 13.74 -8.79
N GLU A 205 -7.01 14.60 -7.77
CA GLU A 205 -6.51 15.96 -7.88
C GLU A 205 -5.00 15.99 -7.75
N VAL A 206 -4.33 16.59 -8.73
CA VAL A 206 -2.90 16.84 -8.74
C VAL A 206 -2.60 18.31 -8.96
N CYS A 207 -1.45 18.79 -8.50
CA CYS A 207 -1.00 20.14 -8.78
C CYS A 207 0.14 20.15 -9.78
N LEU A 208 -0.04 20.95 -10.84
CA LEU A 208 0.90 21.14 -11.93
C LEU A 208 1.54 22.52 -11.86
N LYS A 209 2.86 22.59 -11.72
CA LYS A 209 3.59 23.87 -11.76
C LYS A 209 3.48 24.55 -13.12
N GLU A 210 3.46 23.76 -14.18
CA GLU A 210 3.42 24.20 -15.59
C GLU A 210 2.38 23.40 -16.36
N PRO A 211 1.83 23.95 -17.47
CA PRO A 211 0.91 23.19 -18.31
C PRO A 211 1.63 22.02 -18.98
N ILE A 212 0.91 20.93 -19.20
CA ILE A 212 1.41 19.73 -19.87
C ILE A 212 0.76 19.67 -21.26
N ASP A 213 1.59 19.49 -22.31
CA ASP A 213 1.13 19.13 -23.65
C ASP A 213 2.02 18.01 -24.18
N ASP A 214 1.60 16.74 -23.95
CA ASP A 214 2.31 15.54 -24.40
C ASP A 214 1.46 14.77 -25.42
N PRO A 215 1.66 15.00 -26.73
CA PRO A 215 0.94 14.28 -27.76
C PRO A 215 1.19 12.76 -27.76
N ALA A 216 2.36 12.32 -27.29
CA ALA A 216 2.70 10.89 -27.22
C ALA A 216 1.92 10.19 -26.10
N ALA A 217 1.67 10.88 -25.00
CA ALA A 217 0.80 10.42 -23.90
C ALA A 217 -0.66 10.78 -24.13
N LYS A 218 -1.01 11.51 -25.23
CA LYS A 218 -2.33 12.08 -25.51
C LYS A 218 -2.85 12.96 -24.37
N LEU A 219 -1.97 13.72 -23.73
CA LEU A 219 -2.26 14.44 -22.51
C LEU A 219 -2.10 15.94 -22.72
N ARG A 220 -3.15 16.71 -22.41
CA ARG A 220 -3.11 18.17 -22.36
C ARG A 220 -3.79 18.65 -21.09
N LEU A 221 -3.02 19.27 -20.20
CA LEU A 221 -3.48 19.73 -18.90
C LEU A 221 -3.01 21.18 -18.64
N PRO A 222 -3.85 22.05 -18.05
CA PRO A 222 -3.44 23.38 -17.63
C PRO A 222 -2.56 23.32 -16.38
N ALA A 223 -1.81 24.38 -16.09
CA ALA A 223 -1.14 24.58 -14.81
C ALA A 223 -2.16 24.77 -13.67
N GLY A 224 -1.74 24.49 -12.43
CA GLY A 224 -2.56 24.62 -11.21
C GLY A 224 -3.16 23.30 -10.74
N LYS A 225 -4.21 23.38 -9.94
CA LYS A 225 -4.94 22.20 -9.44
C LYS A 225 -5.83 21.64 -10.54
N VAL A 226 -5.60 20.39 -10.91
CA VAL A 226 -6.32 19.69 -11.96
C VAL A 226 -6.79 18.34 -11.43
N ARG A 227 -8.07 18.02 -11.66
CA ARG A 227 -8.59 16.68 -11.41
C ARG A 227 -8.36 15.84 -12.66
N LEU A 228 -7.68 14.73 -12.50
CA LEU A 228 -7.41 13.76 -13.56
C LEU A 228 -8.47 12.66 -13.51
N ASP A 229 -9.09 12.37 -14.63
CA ASP A 229 -9.85 11.13 -14.87
C ASP A 229 -8.89 9.96 -15.12
N GLY A 230 -9.41 8.76 -15.35
CA GLY A 230 -8.61 7.55 -15.51
C GLY A 230 -7.62 7.64 -16.68
N GLU A 231 -8.07 8.08 -17.86
CA GLU A 231 -7.22 8.19 -19.05
C GLU A 231 -6.14 9.28 -18.87
N GLN A 232 -6.52 10.42 -18.31
CA GLN A 232 -5.60 11.52 -18.00
C GLN A 232 -4.57 11.10 -16.95
N ALA A 233 -4.99 10.38 -15.91
CA ALA A 233 -4.10 9.87 -14.87
C ALA A 233 -3.08 8.87 -15.44
N LEU A 234 -3.53 7.95 -16.30
CA LEU A 234 -2.64 7.01 -16.98
C LEU A 234 -1.65 7.76 -17.90
N GLY A 235 -2.14 8.74 -18.66
CA GLY A 235 -1.29 9.65 -19.46
C GLY A 235 -0.24 10.36 -18.60
N TYR A 236 -0.67 10.91 -17.46
CA TYR A 236 0.18 11.68 -16.54
C TYR A 236 1.32 10.84 -15.94
N VAL A 237 1.04 9.63 -15.46
CA VAL A 237 2.07 8.76 -14.88
C VAL A 237 3.01 8.14 -15.92
N ARG A 238 2.63 8.17 -17.23
CA ARG A 238 3.41 7.63 -18.35
C ARG A 238 4.15 8.68 -19.17
N ALA A 239 3.73 9.97 -19.11
CA ALA A 239 4.35 11.06 -19.88
C ALA A 239 5.86 11.16 -19.60
N ARG A 240 6.68 11.39 -20.66
CA ARG A 240 8.14 11.41 -20.57
C ARG A 240 8.78 12.66 -21.18
N LYS A 241 8.24 13.16 -22.28
CA LYS A 241 8.97 14.08 -23.16
C LYS A 241 8.70 15.56 -22.89
N THR A 242 7.62 15.88 -22.21
CA THR A 242 7.11 17.26 -22.11
C THR A 242 6.94 17.74 -20.67
N ILE A 243 7.44 16.98 -19.70
CA ILE A 243 7.29 17.31 -18.29
C ILE A 243 8.65 17.18 -17.61
N GLY A 244 9.11 18.28 -17.00
CA GLY A 244 10.41 18.34 -16.32
C GLY A 244 11.58 18.24 -17.29
N ASP A 245 12.65 17.61 -16.86
CA ASP A 245 13.86 17.38 -17.69
C ASP A 245 13.72 16.15 -18.62
N GLY A 246 12.58 15.46 -18.59
CA GLY A 246 12.29 14.25 -19.37
C GLY A 246 12.98 12.99 -18.84
N SER A 247 13.63 13.07 -17.69
CA SER A 247 14.31 11.95 -17.05
C SER A 247 13.34 10.91 -16.49
N ASP A 248 13.86 9.72 -16.29
CA ASP A 248 13.13 8.66 -15.58
C ASP A 248 12.90 9.03 -14.10
N THR A 249 13.74 9.89 -13.54
CA THR A 249 13.59 10.43 -12.18
C THR A 249 12.33 11.25 -12.05
N ASP A 250 12.11 12.22 -12.94
CA ASP A 250 10.91 13.05 -12.93
C ASP A 250 9.63 12.25 -13.11
N ARG A 251 9.70 11.17 -13.91
CA ARG A 251 8.57 10.26 -14.06
C ARG A 251 8.26 9.53 -12.75
N MET A 252 9.26 9.00 -12.06
CA MET A 252 9.06 8.33 -10.78
C MET A 252 8.56 9.29 -9.70
N ASP A 253 9.07 10.50 -9.64
CA ASP A 253 8.60 11.55 -8.73
C ASP A 253 7.13 11.90 -9.00
N ARG A 254 6.71 11.97 -10.27
CA ARG A 254 5.27 12.16 -10.63
C ARG A 254 4.42 10.98 -10.20
N GLN A 255 4.87 9.75 -10.43
CA GLN A 255 4.17 8.55 -9.98
C GLN A 255 3.99 8.54 -8.46
N GLN A 256 5.02 8.90 -7.71
CA GLN A 256 4.97 8.98 -6.25
C GLN A 256 3.98 10.06 -5.76
N ARG A 257 4.01 11.26 -6.36
CA ARG A 257 3.05 12.33 -6.06
C ARG A 257 1.61 11.92 -6.38
N PHE A 258 1.42 11.28 -7.54
CA PHE A 258 0.11 10.76 -7.92
C PHE A 258 -0.40 9.72 -6.91
N LEU A 259 0.45 8.78 -6.50
CA LEU A 259 0.10 7.78 -5.48
C LEU A 259 -0.22 8.43 -4.13
N GLY A 260 0.53 9.46 -3.72
CA GLY A 260 0.22 10.24 -2.52
C GLY A 260 -1.16 10.90 -2.61
N ALA A 261 -1.47 11.54 -3.74
CA ALA A 261 -2.77 12.14 -4.00
C ALA A 261 -3.91 11.11 -4.03
N LEU A 262 -3.67 9.94 -4.64
CA LEU A 262 -4.63 8.82 -4.65
C LEU A 262 -4.89 8.29 -3.23
N VAL A 263 -3.85 8.10 -2.41
CA VAL A 263 -4.00 7.69 -1.01
C VAL A 263 -4.86 8.69 -0.24
N ASN A 264 -4.61 10.00 -0.40
CA ASN A 264 -5.40 11.06 0.23
C ASN A 264 -6.86 11.04 -0.24
N LYS A 265 -7.10 10.85 -1.55
CA LYS A 265 -8.44 10.77 -2.12
C LYS A 265 -9.23 9.58 -1.58
N VAL A 266 -8.63 8.39 -1.57
CA VAL A 266 -9.28 7.16 -1.04
C VAL A 266 -9.59 7.30 0.45
N ARG A 267 -8.71 7.95 1.22
CA ARG A 267 -8.90 8.17 2.67
C ARG A 267 -9.88 9.29 2.99
N SER A 268 -10.30 10.05 2.02
CA SER A 268 -11.26 11.14 2.25
C SER A 268 -12.59 10.60 2.78
N ASN A 269 -13.24 11.35 3.68
CA ASN A 269 -14.55 11.01 4.22
C ASN A 269 -15.64 10.90 3.13
N ASP A 270 -15.43 11.58 2.00
CA ASP A 270 -16.36 11.56 0.87
C ASP A 270 -16.47 10.18 0.22
N VAL A 271 -15.40 9.38 0.23
CA VAL A 271 -15.38 8.01 -0.30
C VAL A 271 -15.73 7.00 0.79
N LEU A 272 -15.05 7.04 1.93
CA LEU A 272 -15.15 6.01 2.97
C LEU A 272 -16.50 5.98 3.68
N LEU A 273 -17.14 7.13 3.88
CA LEU A 273 -18.41 7.24 4.61
C LEU A 273 -19.65 7.18 3.71
N ASN A 274 -19.46 7.16 2.38
CA ASN A 274 -20.56 7.11 1.42
C ASN A 274 -20.65 5.73 0.77
N PRO A 275 -21.61 4.87 1.15
CA PRO A 275 -21.76 3.52 0.56
C PRO A 275 -21.95 3.53 -0.95
N ALA A 276 -22.60 4.57 -1.50
CA ALA A 276 -22.82 4.70 -2.94
C ALA A 276 -21.53 4.97 -3.72
N LYS A 277 -20.52 5.57 -3.08
CA LYS A 277 -19.17 5.79 -3.65
C LYS A 277 -18.20 4.65 -3.30
N LEU A 278 -18.37 4.07 -2.11
CA LEU A 278 -17.49 2.99 -1.64
C LEU A 278 -17.63 1.71 -2.49
N TYR A 279 -18.87 1.34 -2.86
CA TYR A 279 -19.09 0.12 -3.64
C TYR A 279 -18.39 0.15 -5.02
N PRO A 280 -18.54 1.19 -5.86
CA PRO A 280 -17.79 1.28 -7.12
C PRO A 280 -16.28 1.21 -6.95
N VAL A 281 -15.73 1.82 -5.88
CA VAL A 281 -14.29 1.75 -5.58
C VAL A 281 -13.85 0.33 -5.24
N LEU A 282 -14.63 -0.38 -4.44
CA LEU A 282 -14.34 -1.79 -4.12
C LEU A 282 -14.47 -2.68 -5.35
N ASP A 283 -15.51 -2.48 -6.17
CA ASP A 283 -15.74 -3.26 -7.39
C ASP A 283 -14.59 -3.05 -8.39
N ALA A 284 -14.18 -1.80 -8.65
CA ALA A 284 -13.05 -1.47 -9.51
C ALA A 284 -11.72 -2.01 -8.95
N ALA A 285 -11.46 -1.81 -7.65
CA ALA A 285 -10.22 -2.28 -7.04
C ALA A 285 -10.11 -3.81 -7.07
N THR A 286 -11.20 -4.54 -6.76
CA THR A 286 -11.18 -6.01 -6.77
C THR A 286 -11.07 -6.57 -8.19
N SER A 287 -11.66 -5.92 -9.19
CA SER A 287 -11.59 -6.33 -10.61
C SER A 287 -10.25 -6.02 -11.26
N ALA A 288 -9.54 -4.98 -10.78
CA ALA A 288 -8.28 -4.52 -11.33
C ALA A 288 -7.06 -5.31 -10.84
N LEU A 289 -7.22 -6.10 -9.77
CA LEU A 289 -6.11 -6.73 -9.07
C LEU A 289 -5.93 -8.19 -9.46
N THR A 290 -4.69 -8.54 -9.86
CA THR A 290 -4.20 -9.91 -9.82
C THR A 290 -3.20 -10.01 -8.67
N THR A 291 -3.41 -10.95 -7.75
CA THR A 291 -2.60 -11.02 -6.52
C THR A 291 -2.32 -12.47 -6.09
N ASP A 292 -1.40 -12.65 -5.17
CA ASP A 292 -1.13 -13.96 -4.58
C ASP A 292 -2.36 -14.51 -3.82
N PRO A 293 -2.44 -15.85 -3.61
CA PRO A 293 -3.60 -16.49 -2.96
C PRO A 293 -3.89 -15.96 -1.54
N GLY A 294 -2.91 -15.39 -0.86
CA GLY A 294 -3.07 -14.81 0.48
C GLY A 294 -3.92 -13.54 0.48
N LEU A 295 -3.85 -12.76 -0.59
CA LEU A 295 -4.64 -11.54 -0.80
C LEU A 295 -5.77 -11.71 -1.83
N ALA A 296 -5.85 -12.85 -2.52
CA ALA A 296 -6.87 -13.12 -3.54
C ALA A 296 -8.24 -13.42 -2.93
N ASN A 297 -8.61 -12.70 -1.89
CA ASN A 297 -9.93 -12.74 -1.27
C ASN A 297 -10.21 -11.41 -0.57
N LEU A 298 -11.50 -11.08 -0.47
CA LEU A 298 -11.94 -9.79 0.08
C LEU A 298 -11.51 -9.60 1.54
N ARG A 299 -11.42 -10.68 2.31
CA ARG A 299 -10.97 -10.62 3.71
C ARG A 299 -9.49 -10.25 3.81
N GLY A 300 -8.63 -10.87 3.00
CA GLY A 300 -7.18 -10.55 2.96
C GLY A 300 -6.92 -9.10 2.58
N LEU A 301 -7.64 -8.60 1.54
CA LEU A 301 -7.57 -7.18 1.15
C LEU A 301 -8.12 -6.25 2.24
N TYR A 302 -9.20 -6.61 2.90
CA TYR A 302 -9.75 -5.85 4.03
C TYR A 302 -8.76 -5.76 5.19
N ASP A 303 -8.15 -6.88 5.58
CA ASP A 303 -7.16 -6.93 6.67
C ASP A 303 -5.92 -6.07 6.33
N LEU A 304 -5.48 -6.08 5.07
CA LEU A 304 -4.41 -5.22 4.58
C LEU A 304 -4.79 -3.73 4.69
N VAL A 305 -5.93 -3.33 4.14
CA VAL A 305 -6.41 -1.93 4.17
C VAL A 305 -6.64 -1.47 5.60
N ARG A 306 -7.21 -2.32 6.44
CA ARG A 306 -7.39 -2.04 7.87
C ARG A 306 -6.06 -1.81 8.57
N GLY A 307 -5.03 -2.61 8.23
CA GLY A 307 -3.68 -2.43 8.78
C GLY A 307 -3.01 -1.12 8.37
N MET A 308 -3.44 -0.50 7.27
CA MET A 308 -2.93 0.79 6.79
C MET A 308 -3.78 1.99 7.22
N ARG A 309 -5.00 1.77 7.70
CA ARG A 309 -5.99 2.82 7.96
C ARG A 309 -5.48 3.90 8.90
N ASP A 310 -4.79 3.49 9.96
CA ASP A 310 -4.37 4.36 11.04
C ASP A 310 -2.95 4.93 10.86
N ILE A 311 -2.30 4.63 9.72
CA ILE A 311 -0.98 5.20 9.39
C ILE A 311 -1.19 6.67 9.00
N PRO A 312 -0.59 7.66 9.71
CA PRO A 312 -0.67 9.06 9.33
C PRO A 312 -0.10 9.29 7.92
N VAL A 313 -0.66 10.23 7.16
CA VAL A 313 -0.21 10.52 5.78
C VAL A 313 1.25 11.02 5.74
N GLU A 314 1.71 11.67 6.80
CA GLU A 314 3.10 12.09 7.00
C GLU A 314 4.07 10.90 7.18
N ARG A 315 3.53 9.74 7.52
CA ARG A 315 4.27 8.47 7.70
C ARG A 315 4.09 7.50 6.54
N VAL A 316 3.37 7.90 5.50
CA VAL A 316 3.33 7.19 4.20
C VAL A 316 4.40 7.83 3.32
N GLN A 317 5.51 7.15 3.18
CA GLN A 317 6.72 7.64 2.54
C GLN A 317 6.90 7.01 1.16
N PHE A 318 7.31 7.83 0.20
CA PHE A 318 7.65 7.41 -1.15
C PHE A 318 9.09 7.80 -1.45
N LEU A 319 9.86 6.85 -1.95
CA LEU A 319 11.24 7.11 -2.36
C LEU A 319 11.64 6.24 -3.56
N THR A 320 12.64 6.67 -4.28
CA THR A 320 13.29 5.85 -5.29
C THR A 320 14.57 5.27 -4.69
N VAL A 321 14.88 4.01 -4.98
CA VAL A 321 16.13 3.40 -4.56
C VAL A 321 17.31 4.30 -4.95
N PRO A 322 18.32 4.52 -4.08
CA PRO A 322 19.50 5.31 -4.41
C PRO A 322 20.17 4.76 -5.68
N ARG A 323 20.23 5.57 -6.72
CA ARG A 323 20.70 5.19 -8.04
C ARG A 323 21.46 6.32 -8.73
N GLU A 324 22.25 5.94 -9.71
CA GLU A 324 22.96 6.83 -10.63
C GLU A 324 22.98 6.20 -12.03
N SER A 325 23.43 6.95 -13.03
CA SER A 325 23.60 6.42 -14.38
C SER A 325 24.60 5.28 -14.40
N TYR A 326 24.28 4.19 -15.10
CA TYR A 326 25.19 3.05 -15.25
C TYR A 326 26.43 3.42 -16.07
N ALA A 327 27.60 3.07 -15.57
CA ALA A 327 28.89 3.53 -16.13
C ALA A 327 29.10 3.15 -17.61
N HIS A 328 28.47 2.09 -18.11
CA HIS A 328 28.64 1.60 -19.48
C HIS A 328 27.50 2.00 -20.43
N ASP A 329 26.38 2.53 -19.92
CA ASP A 329 25.25 3.01 -20.71
C ASP A 329 24.45 4.04 -19.90
N ALA A 330 24.54 5.29 -20.28
CA ALA A 330 23.86 6.40 -19.60
C ALA A 330 22.31 6.31 -19.63
N ASN A 331 21.74 5.46 -20.50
CA ASN A 331 20.31 5.19 -20.51
C ASN A 331 19.89 4.08 -19.52
N ARG A 332 20.80 3.64 -18.68
CA ARG A 332 20.60 2.63 -17.65
C ARG A 332 20.94 3.20 -16.30
N ASP A 333 20.48 2.53 -15.26
CA ASP A 333 20.73 2.88 -13.88
C ASP A 333 21.55 1.80 -13.19
N GLN A 334 22.33 2.20 -12.19
CA GLN A 334 22.96 1.32 -11.22
C GLN A 334 22.69 1.83 -9.80
N LEU A 335 22.80 0.95 -8.81
CA LEU A 335 22.64 1.33 -7.41
C LEU A 335 23.83 2.18 -6.94
N VAL A 336 23.55 3.18 -6.11
CA VAL A 336 24.58 3.93 -5.38
C VAL A 336 24.85 3.24 -4.05
N GLU A 337 26.00 2.59 -3.94
CA GLU A 337 26.43 2.00 -2.68
C GLU A 337 27.28 3.01 -1.86
N PRO A 338 27.23 3.00 -0.52
CA PRO A 338 26.50 2.08 0.34
C PRO A 338 25.05 2.53 0.66
N ALA A 339 24.52 3.56 0.00
CA ALA A 339 23.21 4.12 0.32
C ALA A 339 22.05 3.12 0.07
N ALA A 340 22.08 2.42 -1.06
CA ALA A 340 21.11 1.40 -1.39
C ALA A 340 21.14 0.22 -0.39
N GLY A 341 22.33 -0.26 -0.04
CA GLY A 341 22.50 -1.31 0.96
C GLY A 341 21.98 -0.91 2.34
N LYS A 342 22.17 0.37 2.76
CA LYS A 342 21.61 0.91 4.00
C LYS A 342 20.07 0.91 3.96
N LEU A 343 19.47 1.36 2.85
CA LEU A 343 18.02 1.34 2.67
C LEU A 343 17.48 -0.10 2.82
N PHE A 344 18.04 -1.05 2.09
CA PHE A 344 17.58 -2.44 2.14
C PHE A 344 17.77 -3.06 3.53
N GLN A 345 18.85 -2.72 4.23
CA GLN A 345 19.06 -3.17 5.61
C GLN A 345 17.98 -2.63 6.56
N ARG A 346 17.58 -1.36 6.40
CA ARG A 346 16.51 -0.76 7.22
C ARG A 346 15.17 -1.45 6.98
N LEU A 347 14.79 -1.69 5.72
CA LEU A 347 13.57 -2.42 5.37
C LEU A 347 13.57 -3.85 5.93
N ARG A 348 14.68 -4.58 5.81
CA ARG A 348 14.80 -5.94 6.37
C ARG A 348 14.62 -5.99 7.88
N LYS A 349 15.11 -4.98 8.59
CA LYS A 349 15.08 -4.89 10.06
C LYS A 349 13.85 -4.15 10.59
N ASP A 350 12.93 -3.73 9.73
CA ASP A 350 11.77 -2.88 10.09
C ASP A 350 12.20 -1.63 10.88
N ALA A 351 13.35 -1.07 10.50
CA ALA A 351 13.95 0.05 11.19
C ALA A 351 13.51 1.38 10.57
N PRO A 352 13.27 2.44 11.39
CA PRO A 352 12.81 3.74 10.90
C PRO A 352 13.76 4.32 9.85
N LEU A 353 13.21 4.98 8.84
CA LEU A 353 13.92 5.80 7.89
C LEU A 353 13.16 7.12 7.69
N GLU A 354 13.83 8.11 7.16
CA GLU A 354 13.23 9.41 6.85
C GLU A 354 13.41 9.76 5.38
N VAL A 355 12.49 10.53 4.84
CA VAL A 355 12.54 11.04 3.48
C VAL A 355 12.59 12.56 3.47
N ALA A 356 13.36 13.14 2.54
CA ALA A 356 13.41 14.57 2.29
C ALA A 356 13.47 14.81 0.78
N LYS A 357 12.93 15.94 0.32
CA LYS A 357 12.98 16.35 -1.12
C LYS A 357 14.41 16.53 -1.59
N GLU A 358 15.23 17.13 -0.75
CA GLU A 358 16.65 17.34 -0.97
C GLU A 358 17.42 16.71 0.19
N LEU A 359 18.45 15.95 -0.14
CA LEU A 359 19.33 15.44 0.89
C LEU A 359 20.15 16.60 1.47
N PRO A 360 20.37 16.65 2.79
CA PRO A 360 21.26 17.65 3.37
C PRO A 360 22.62 17.56 2.67
N GLU A 361 23.11 18.72 2.18
CA GLU A 361 24.48 18.79 1.62
C GLU A 361 25.44 18.24 2.68
N LYS A 362 26.27 17.29 2.27
CA LYS A 362 27.39 16.86 3.11
C LYS A 362 28.29 18.08 3.31
N GLU A 363 28.37 18.57 4.54
CA GLU A 363 29.43 19.53 4.87
C GLU A 363 30.78 18.92 4.45
N PRO A 364 31.63 19.66 3.69
CA PRO A 364 32.93 19.17 3.31
C PRO A 364 33.82 19.15 4.55
N GLY A 365 33.92 18.02 5.24
CA GLY A 365 34.82 17.92 6.40
C GLY A 365 34.62 16.70 7.31
N GLU A 366 33.55 15.93 7.21
CA GLU A 366 33.39 14.76 8.07
C GLU A 366 33.99 13.50 7.41
N LEU A 367 35.29 13.32 7.64
CA LEU A 367 35.95 12.03 7.38
C LEU A 367 35.28 10.95 8.26
N PRO A 368 35.05 9.74 7.74
CA PRO A 368 34.55 8.64 8.57
C PRO A 368 35.57 8.40 9.69
N ALA A 369 35.14 8.46 10.92
CA ALA A 369 35.94 7.99 12.04
C ALA A 369 36.20 6.48 11.81
N GLU A 370 37.42 6.19 11.35
CA GLU A 370 37.94 4.83 11.36
C GLU A 370 38.01 4.38 12.81
N SER A 371 37.24 3.35 13.14
CA SER A 371 37.43 2.63 14.40
C SER A 371 38.72 1.82 14.33
N GLY A 372 39.81 2.53 14.57
CA GLY A 372 41.13 1.92 14.77
C GLY A 372 41.17 1.22 16.13
N THR A 373 41.11 -0.06 16.12
CA THR A 373 41.52 -0.90 17.24
C THR A 373 43.05 -1.04 17.16
N GLU A 374 43.76 -0.10 17.72
CA GLU A 374 45.20 -0.29 18.01
C GLU A 374 45.31 -0.87 19.42
N GLN A 375 45.60 -2.15 19.47
CA GLN A 375 46.21 -2.78 20.65
C GLN A 375 47.65 -2.36 20.73
N THR A 376 47.98 -1.50 21.69
CA THR A 376 49.38 -1.28 22.06
C THR A 376 49.61 -2.01 23.40
N GLU A 377 50.33 -3.15 23.29
CA GLU A 377 51.01 -3.74 24.43
C GLU A 377 52.09 -2.81 24.93
N GLN A 378 51.97 -2.36 26.18
CA GLN A 378 53.13 -1.88 26.91
C GLN A 378 53.17 -2.47 28.31
N SER A 379 54.15 -3.35 28.44
CA SER A 379 54.70 -3.86 29.67
C SER A 379 55.29 -2.75 30.52
N GLY A 380 54.85 -2.63 31.77
CA GLY A 380 55.42 -1.69 32.76
C GLY A 380 55.07 -2.11 34.16
N THR A 381 56.04 -2.67 34.84
CA THR A 381 56.12 -3.07 36.27
C THR A 381 56.02 -1.84 37.15
N GLY A 382 55.27 -1.95 38.27
CA GLY A 382 55.60 -1.18 39.47
C GLY A 382 54.48 -0.60 40.31
N SER A 383 54.38 -1.18 41.51
CA SER A 383 54.08 -0.55 42.79
C SER A 383 52.65 -0.56 43.35
N VAL A 384 52.57 -1.22 44.46
CA VAL A 384 51.54 -1.34 45.49
C VAL A 384 51.09 0.00 46.07
N GLY A 385 49.79 0.20 46.27
CA GLY A 385 49.28 1.28 47.12
C GLY A 385 47.77 1.44 47.11
N SER A 386 47.17 1.08 48.23
CA SER A 386 45.87 1.53 48.79
C SER A 386 44.56 0.98 48.18
N GLU A 387 43.89 0.22 49.03
CA GLU A 387 42.48 -0.22 48.93
C GLU A 387 41.56 1.02 49.00
N GLU A 388 40.90 1.32 47.88
CA GLU A 388 39.68 2.11 47.88
C GLU A 388 38.48 1.21 47.62
N GLU A 389 37.54 1.28 48.55
CA GLU A 389 36.28 0.55 48.57
C GLU A 389 35.45 0.92 47.35
N TYR A 390 35.25 -0.07 46.44
CA TYR A 390 34.50 0.13 45.20
C TYR A 390 33.01 -0.05 45.48
N ASP A 391 32.29 1.07 45.65
CA ASP A 391 30.84 1.15 45.66
C ASP A 391 30.32 0.77 44.24
N GLY A 392 29.86 -0.46 44.11
CA GLY A 392 29.37 -1.05 42.88
C GLY A 392 27.98 -0.65 42.42
N SER A 393 27.59 0.62 42.51
CA SER A 393 26.37 1.09 41.86
C SER A 393 26.65 1.47 40.40
N TYR A 394 26.59 0.47 39.52
CA TYR A 394 26.56 0.72 38.08
C TYR A 394 25.21 1.36 37.75
N ASP A 395 25.21 2.66 37.50
CA ASP A 395 24.09 3.41 36.94
C ASP A 395 23.86 2.98 35.47
N PHE A 396 23.05 1.93 35.28
CA PHE A 396 22.67 1.36 33.97
C PHE A 396 21.86 2.34 33.10
N GLU A 397 21.36 3.46 33.66
CA GLU A 397 20.62 4.48 32.91
C GLU A 397 21.51 5.44 32.13
N ARG A 398 22.80 5.50 32.40
CA ARG A 398 23.72 6.45 31.75
C ARG A 398 24.29 5.96 30.42
N TYR A 399 24.09 4.69 30.07
CA TYR A 399 24.59 4.10 28.81
C TYR A 399 23.45 3.65 27.90
N ARG A 400 22.46 4.50 27.65
CA ARG A 400 21.66 4.36 26.43
C ARG A 400 22.53 4.83 25.27
N PRO A 401 22.91 3.97 24.31
CA PRO A 401 23.52 4.45 23.07
C PRO A 401 22.58 5.49 22.49
N LYS A 402 23.06 6.71 22.23
CA LYS A 402 22.30 7.68 21.45
C LYS A 402 22.00 6.98 20.13
N GLU A 403 20.73 6.63 19.90
CA GLU A 403 20.31 6.09 18.62
C GLU A 403 20.76 7.09 17.56
N SER A 404 21.62 6.65 16.67
CA SER A 404 22.00 7.48 15.52
C SER A 404 20.73 7.87 14.78
N PRO A 405 20.60 9.16 14.38
CA PRO A 405 19.40 9.60 13.67
C PRO A 405 19.12 8.68 12.47
N ALA A 406 17.83 8.45 12.20
CA ALA A 406 17.42 7.63 11.07
C ALA A 406 18.05 8.19 9.78
N PRO A 407 18.59 7.35 8.91
CA PRO A 407 19.16 7.84 7.65
C PRO A 407 18.04 8.43 6.78
N THR A 408 18.33 9.58 6.17
CA THR A 408 17.44 10.31 5.28
C THR A 408 17.70 9.90 3.83
N PHE A 409 16.62 9.65 3.09
CA PHE A 409 16.65 9.32 1.68
C PHE A 409 15.89 10.38 0.88
N ARG A 410 16.23 10.55 -0.40
CA ARG A 410 15.47 11.43 -1.28
C ARG A 410 14.09 10.83 -1.55
N GLY A 411 13.04 11.59 -1.27
CA GLY A 411 11.67 11.14 -1.41
C GLY A 411 10.68 12.18 -0.93
N ASN A 412 9.42 11.79 -0.81
CA ASN A 412 8.30 12.61 -0.35
C ASN A 412 7.36 11.80 0.54
N THR A 413 6.40 12.47 1.16
CA THR A 413 5.33 11.83 1.93
C THR A 413 3.98 12.05 1.26
N ALA A 414 2.98 11.26 1.63
CA ALA A 414 1.61 11.46 1.14
C ALA A 414 0.99 12.77 1.63
N ALA A 415 1.54 13.39 2.68
CA ALA A 415 1.08 14.68 3.20
C ALA A 415 1.49 15.86 2.32
N GLU A 416 2.47 15.68 1.44
CA GLU A 416 3.01 16.79 0.65
C GLU A 416 2.03 17.21 -0.45
N ASP A 417 1.43 18.39 -0.29
CA ASP A 417 0.71 19.08 -1.36
C ASP A 417 1.69 19.93 -2.18
N VAL A 418 1.72 19.69 -3.48
CA VAL A 418 2.63 20.39 -4.43
C VAL A 418 2.21 21.84 -4.68
N CYS A 419 0.98 22.20 -4.31
CA CYS A 419 0.42 23.56 -4.47
C CYS A 419 0.45 24.39 -3.18
N GLY A 420 0.88 23.83 -2.07
CA GLY A 420 0.98 24.51 -0.78
C GLY A 420 2.35 25.08 -0.51
#